data_3efbc7397459a72b430b7f20e83b31c4
#
_entry.id   3efbc7397459a72b430b7f20e83b31c4
#
_cell.length_a   1.000
_cell.length_b   1.000
_cell.length_c   1.000
_cell.angle_alpha   90.00
_cell.angle_beta   90.00
_cell.angle_gamma   90.00
#
_symmetry.space_group_name_H-M   'P 1'
#
loop_
_entity.id
_entity.type
_entity.pdbx_description
1 polymer ?
#
loop_
_entity_poly.entity_id
_entity_poly.type
_entity_poly.pdbx_seq_one_letter_code
_entity_poly.pdbx_strand_id
1 'polypeptide(L)'
;MSTSFSVCLWDNSALEMPSYYQNVFDDFKLVSESPIAVVFEIAGVRIMGLTHAVPEMKFNEKISLVLTVETQKELDKYWNYFTKEGRAGQCGWLEDKYGISWQIVPSVLGELMSNPQTIGSVSSAMMKMSKLVISELIDASK
;
A
#
# COMPACT_ATOMS: atom_id res chain seq x y z
N MET A 1 -20.67 -22.71 7.89
CA MET A 1 -20.06 -21.87 6.81
C MET A 1 -19.68 -20.54 7.38
N SER A 2 -18.48 -20.12 7.10
CA SER A 2 -18.01 -18.82 7.54
C SER A 2 -18.15 -17.82 6.39
N THR A 3 -18.35 -16.54 6.75
CA THR A 3 -18.31 -15.44 5.81
C THR A 3 -16.86 -15.13 5.48
N SER A 4 -16.56 -14.80 4.24
CA SER A 4 -15.23 -14.36 3.83
C SER A 4 -15.29 -12.98 3.21
N PHE A 5 -14.18 -12.28 3.26
CA PHE A 5 -14.06 -10.91 2.75
C PHE A 5 -12.74 -10.79 2.01
N SER A 6 -12.78 -10.20 0.82
CA SER A 6 -11.58 -9.98 0.04
C SER A 6 -11.72 -8.69 -0.77
N VAL A 7 -10.59 -8.22 -1.30
CA VAL A 7 -10.53 -7.01 -2.12
C VAL A 7 -10.43 -7.44 -3.58
N CYS A 8 -11.21 -6.81 -4.46
CA CYS A 8 -11.09 -7.03 -5.91
C CYS A 8 -10.46 -5.80 -6.56
N LEU A 9 -9.41 -6.04 -7.33
CA LEU A 9 -8.74 -5.02 -8.13
C LEU A 9 -9.05 -5.31 -9.59
N TRP A 10 -9.87 -4.48 -10.21
CA TRP A 10 -10.33 -4.69 -11.57
C TRP A 10 -9.50 -3.86 -12.54
N ASP A 11 -8.60 -4.53 -13.25
CA ASP A 11 -7.65 -3.88 -14.14
C ASP A 11 -7.28 -4.82 -15.28
N ASN A 12 -7.07 -4.28 -16.47
CA ASN A 12 -6.73 -5.12 -17.63
C ASN A 12 -5.39 -5.85 -17.45
N SER A 13 -4.52 -5.36 -16.58
CA SER A 13 -3.25 -5.99 -16.26
C SER A 13 -3.31 -6.92 -15.04
N ALA A 14 -4.52 -7.28 -14.60
CA ALA A 14 -4.69 -8.04 -13.35
C ALA A 14 -3.90 -9.35 -13.32
N LEU A 15 -3.74 -10.03 -14.46
CA LEU A 15 -3.03 -11.31 -14.50
C LEU A 15 -1.54 -11.17 -14.23
N GLU A 16 -0.98 -9.96 -14.33
CA GLU A 16 0.41 -9.67 -14.01
C GLU A 16 0.62 -9.38 -12.52
N MET A 17 -0.45 -9.06 -11.80
CA MET A 17 -0.34 -8.61 -10.40
C MET A 17 0.37 -9.59 -9.48
N PRO A 18 0.10 -10.92 -9.55
CA PRO A 18 0.80 -11.85 -8.66
C PRO A 18 2.32 -11.77 -8.78
N SER A 19 2.84 -11.71 -10.01
CA SER A 19 4.28 -11.63 -10.25
C SER A 19 4.85 -10.32 -9.70
N TYR A 20 4.16 -9.22 -9.95
CA TYR A 20 4.59 -7.89 -9.51
C TYR A 20 4.68 -7.80 -7.98
N TYR A 21 3.63 -8.22 -7.28
CA TYR A 21 3.61 -8.13 -5.82
C TYR A 21 4.51 -9.18 -5.16
N GLN A 22 4.61 -10.37 -5.73
CA GLN A 22 5.48 -11.41 -5.21
C GLN A 22 6.95 -10.98 -5.16
N ASN A 23 7.37 -10.14 -6.10
CA ASN A 23 8.75 -9.66 -6.15
C ASN A 23 9.16 -8.84 -4.93
N VAL A 24 8.21 -8.24 -4.23
CA VAL A 24 8.51 -7.38 -3.09
C VAL A 24 7.98 -7.91 -1.76
N PHE A 25 6.90 -8.70 -1.78
CA PHE A 25 6.32 -9.25 -0.55
C PHE A 25 6.85 -10.66 -0.30
N ASP A 26 7.51 -10.85 0.84
CA ASP A 26 7.95 -12.18 1.26
C ASP A 26 6.77 -13.07 1.65
N ASP A 27 5.76 -12.46 2.32
CA ASP A 27 4.53 -13.16 2.69
C ASP A 27 3.52 -13.03 1.55
N PHE A 28 3.67 -13.88 0.56
CA PHE A 28 2.84 -13.90 -0.64
C PHE A 28 2.41 -15.33 -0.95
N LYS A 29 1.16 -15.51 -1.36
CA LYS A 29 0.64 -16.81 -1.76
C LYS A 29 -0.28 -16.66 -2.96
N LEU A 30 0.01 -17.39 -4.03
CA LEU A 30 -0.90 -17.50 -5.15
C LEU A 30 -1.95 -18.58 -4.81
N VAL A 31 -3.24 -18.22 -4.88
CA VAL A 31 -4.33 -19.11 -4.52
C VAL A 31 -4.91 -19.79 -5.77
N SER A 32 -5.22 -19.01 -6.80
CA SER A 32 -5.78 -19.58 -8.05
C SER A 32 -5.56 -18.63 -9.22
N GLU A 33 -5.60 -19.20 -10.41
CA GLU A 33 -5.46 -18.46 -11.67
C GLU A 33 -6.47 -18.99 -12.68
N SER A 34 -6.98 -18.08 -13.50
CA SER A 34 -7.79 -18.41 -14.68
C SER A 34 -7.49 -17.33 -15.74
N PRO A 35 -7.98 -17.51 -16.97
CA PRO A 35 -7.76 -16.48 -18.00
C PRO A 35 -8.39 -15.12 -17.71
N ILE A 36 -9.30 -15.03 -16.74
CA ILE A 36 -10.00 -13.78 -16.45
C ILE A 36 -9.77 -13.27 -15.03
N ALA A 37 -9.23 -14.09 -14.12
CA ALA A 37 -9.06 -13.69 -12.72
C ALA A 37 -7.89 -14.42 -12.07
N VAL A 38 -7.26 -13.73 -11.13
CA VAL A 38 -6.24 -14.33 -10.25
C VAL A 38 -6.65 -14.04 -8.81
N VAL A 39 -6.33 -14.98 -7.92
CA VAL A 39 -6.54 -14.79 -6.47
C VAL A 39 -5.22 -15.04 -5.78
N PHE A 40 -4.82 -14.11 -4.95
CA PHE A 40 -3.57 -14.21 -4.20
C PHE A 40 -3.74 -13.57 -2.82
N GLU A 41 -2.76 -13.81 -1.96
CA GLU A 41 -2.73 -13.25 -0.61
C GLU A 41 -1.41 -12.54 -0.38
N ILE A 42 -1.50 -11.36 0.20
CA ILE A 42 -0.35 -10.56 0.61
C ILE A 42 -0.52 -10.30 2.10
N ALA A 43 0.44 -10.74 2.90
CA ALA A 43 0.43 -10.53 4.36
C ALA A 43 -0.93 -10.91 4.98
N GLY A 44 -1.51 -12.01 4.51
CA GLY A 44 -2.78 -12.52 5.01
C GLY A 44 -4.02 -11.87 4.41
N VAL A 45 -3.88 -10.87 3.56
CA VAL A 45 -5.04 -10.22 2.91
C VAL A 45 -5.29 -10.86 1.56
N ARG A 46 -6.51 -11.33 1.35
CA ARG A 46 -6.90 -11.94 0.07
C ARG A 46 -7.30 -10.87 -0.93
N ILE A 47 -6.71 -10.97 -2.12
CA ILE A 47 -6.94 -10.04 -3.22
C ILE A 47 -7.31 -10.84 -4.46
N MET A 48 -8.35 -10.39 -5.17
CA MET A 48 -8.69 -10.92 -6.49
C MET A 48 -8.34 -9.88 -7.53
N GLY A 49 -7.58 -10.26 -8.54
CA GLY A 49 -7.37 -9.43 -9.72
C GLY A 49 -8.32 -9.88 -10.81
N LEU A 50 -9.11 -8.97 -11.34
CA LEU A 50 -10.09 -9.26 -12.40
C LEU A 50 -9.71 -8.46 -13.63
N THR A 51 -9.64 -9.14 -14.80
CA THR A 51 -9.32 -8.47 -16.05
C THR A 51 -10.58 -7.98 -16.78
N HIS A 52 -10.42 -7.53 -18.02
CA HIS A 52 -11.50 -7.04 -18.87
C HIS A 52 -12.21 -5.80 -18.30
N ALA A 53 -11.41 -4.91 -17.68
CA ALA A 53 -11.93 -3.63 -17.22
C ALA A 53 -12.22 -2.72 -18.41
N VAL A 54 -13.23 -1.86 -18.25
CA VAL A 54 -13.50 -0.81 -19.23
C VAL A 54 -12.34 0.18 -19.25
N PRO A 55 -11.78 0.54 -20.42
CA PRO A 55 -10.59 1.39 -20.47
C PRO A 55 -10.69 2.73 -19.74
N GLU A 56 -11.90 3.28 -19.61
CA GLU A 56 -12.13 4.56 -18.94
C GLU A 56 -12.05 4.46 -17.41
N MET A 57 -12.13 3.25 -16.85
CA MET A 57 -12.07 3.06 -15.41
C MET A 57 -10.65 3.25 -14.91
N LYS A 58 -10.50 4.08 -13.88
CA LYS A 58 -9.20 4.38 -13.28
C LYS A 58 -9.29 4.20 -11.77
N PHE A 59 -8.23 3.67 -11.19
CA PHE A 59 -8.09 3.74 -9.74
C PHE A 59 -7.86 5.18 -9.32
N ASN A 60 -8.28 5.51 -8.11
CA ASN A 60 -8.00 6.80 -7.53
C ASN A 60 -7.81 6.66 -6.01
N GLU A 61 -7.48 7.77 -5.36
CA GLU A 61 -7.14 7.78 -3.93
C GLU A 61 -8.34 7.72 -2.99
N LYS A 62 -9.55 7.56 -3.49
CA LYS A 62 -10.72 7.34 -2.63
C LYS A 62 -10.64 6.02 -1.88
N ILE A 63 -9.85 5.08 -2.41
CA ILE A 63 -9.52 3.86 -1.70
C ILE A 63 -8.01 3.66 -1.79
N SER A 64 -7.41 3.19 -0.72
CA SER A 64 -5.99 2.89 -0.68
C SER A 64 -5.74 1.62 0.12
N LEU A 65 -4.65 0.97 -0.21
CA LEU A 65 -4.17 -0.17 0.56
C LEU A 65 -3.11 0.36 1.53
N VAL A 66 -3.24 0.00 2.80
CA VAL A 66 -2.32 0.50 3.83
C VAL A 66 -1.35 -0.60 4.20
N LEU A 67 -0.06 -0.34 4.01
CA LEU A 67 1.01 -1.24 4.39
C LEU A 67 1.73 -0.66 5.61
N THR A 68 1.62 -1.35 6.73
CA THR A 68 2.26 -0.94 7.98
C THR A 68 3.56 -1.73 8.15
N VAL A 69 4.65 -1.02 8.36
CA VAL A 69 5.98 -1.62 8.52
C VAL A 69 6.63 -1.17 9.83
N GLU A 70 7.62 -1.95 10.30
CA GLU A 70 8.26 -1.68 11.59
C GLU A 70 9.51 -0.80 11.49
N THR A 71 10.25 -0.90 10.38
CA THR A 71 11.56 -0.25 10.26
C THR A 71 11.63 0.66 9.04
N GLN A 72 12.55 1.63 9.09
CA GLN A 72 12.81 2.49 7.94
C GLN A 72 13.31 1.68 6.74
N LYS A 73 14.09 0.64 6.99
CA LYS A 73 14.63 -0.22 5.93
C LYS A 73 13.48 -0.89 5.15
N GLU A 74 12.49 -1.41 5.86
CA GLU A 74 11.31 -2.00 5.22
C GLU A 74 10.51 -0.94 4.47
N LEU A 75 10.30 0.21 5.11
CA LEU A 75 9.56 1.31 4.49
C LEU A 75 10.21 1.71 3.17
N ASP A 76 11.54 1.89 3.18
CA ASP A 76 12.30 2.25 1.99
C ASP A 76 12.19 1.18 0.90
N LYS A 77 12.25 -0.10 1.29
CA LYS A 77 12.15 -1.22 0.36
C LYS A 77 10.84 -1.17 -0.44
N TYR A 78 9.71 -1.06 0.26
CA TYR A 78 8.41 -1.02 -0.40
C TYR A 78 8.21 0.27 -1.18
N TRP A 79 8.59 1.40 -0.60
CA TRP A 79 8.48 2.70 -1.26
C TRP A 79 9.24 2.72 -2.59
N ASN A 80 10.50 2.29 -2.56
CA ASN A 80 11.34 2.30 -3.75
C ASN A 80 10.83 1.34 -4.81
N TYR A 81 10.34 0.18 -4.40
CA TYR A 81 9.78 -0.79 -5.35
C TYR A 81 8.56 -0.23 -6.06
N PHE A 82 7.59 0.27 -5.31
CA PHE A 82 6.34 0.76 -5.89
C PHE A 82 6.53 2.02 -6.72
N THR A 83 7.37 2.94 -6.28
CA THR A 83 7.57 4.20 -7.00
C THR A 83 8.44 4.04 -8.24
N LYS A 84 9.19 2.95 -8.35
CA LYS A 84 10.04 2.70 -9.52
C LYS A 84 9.24 2.68 -10.82
N GLU A 85 8.09 2.06 -10.82
CA GLU A 85 7.19 2.00 -11.98
C GLU A 85 5.88 2.74 -11.75
N GLY A 86 5.69 3.28 -10.56
CA GLY A 86 4.51 4.04 -10.18
C GLY A 86 4.85 5.51 -9.97
N ARG A 87 4.27 6.10 -8.93
CA ARG A 87 4.43 7.52 -8.68
C ARG A 87 4.42 7.82 -7.17
N ALA A 88 5.39 8.60 -6.70
CA ALA A 88 5.42 9.07 -5.32
C ALA A 88 4.35 10.15 -5.10
N GLY A 89 3.69 10.09 -3.96
CA GLY A 89 2.74 11.12 -3.53
C GLY A 89 3.25 11.82 -2.28
N GLN A 90 2.34 12.39 -1.51
CA GLN A 90 2.63 13.13 -0.29
C GLN A 90 2.19 12.34 0.94
N CYS A 91 2.83 12.60 2.08
CA CYS A 91 2.42 12.07 3.39
C CYS A 91 2.41 10.53 3.46
N GLY A 92 3.32 9.88 2.78
CA GLY A 92 3.40 8.42 2.78
C GLY A 92 2.52 7.75 1.75
N TRP A 93 1.83 8.51 0.91
CA TRP A 93 1.01 7.98 -0.17
C TRP A 93 1.82 7.80 -1.44
N LEU A 94 1.46 6.78 -2.21
CA LEU A 94 2.03 6.55 -3.54
C LEU A 94 1.01 5.83 -4.42
N GLU A 95 1.27 5.78 -5.71
CA GLU A 95 0.56 4.91 -6.64
C GLU A 95 1.55 3.86 -7.14
N ASP A 96 1.10 2.62 -7.23
CA ASP A 96 1.94 1.57 -7.78
C ASP A 96 1.87 1.56 -9.32
N LYS A 97 2.50 0.55 -9.93
CA LYS A 97 2.54 0.37 -11.38
C LYS A 97 1.16 0.43 -12.04
N TYR A 98 0.12 -0.02 -11.34
CA TYR A 98 -1.24 -0.09 -11.89
C TYR A 98 -2.09 1.14 -11.55
N GLY A 99 -1.52 2.11 -10.85
CA GLY A 99 -2.25 3.28 -10.39
C GLY A 99 -3.02 3.06 -9.10
N ILE A 100 -2.78 1.94 -8.43
CA ILE A 100 -3.41 1.64 -7.14
C ILE A 100 -2.71 2.44 -6.05
N SER A 101 -3.51 3.16 -5.25
CA SER A 101 -2.99 3.97 -4.16
C SER A 101 -2.62 3.12 -2.95
N TRP A 102 -1.44 3.37 -2.43
CA TRP A 102 -0.93 2.76 -1.20
C TRP A 102 -0.52 3.84 -0.23
N GLN A 103 -0.64 3.54 1.05
CA GLN A 103 0.00 4.30 2.11
C GLN A 103 1.04 3.39 2.74
N ILE A 104 2.29 3.81 2.74
CA ILE A 104 3.39 3.04 3.37
C ILE A 104 3.71 3.76 4.67
N VAL A 105 3.31 3.16 5.79
CA VAL A 105 3.35 3.83 7.09
C VAL A 105 4.07 2.98 8.14
N PRO A 106 4.78 3.63 9.07
CA PRO A 106 5.39 2.90 10.17
C PRO A 106 4.36 2.61 11.27
N SER A 107 4.55 1.50 11.97
CA SER A 107 3.63 1.10 13.04
C SER A 107 3.56 2.15 14.16
N VAL A 108 4.65 2.88 14.40
CA VAL A 108 4.68 3.93 15.42
C VAL A 108 3.73 5.09 15.09
N LEU A 109 3.37 5.28 13.82
CA LEU A 109 2.52 6.39 13.41
C LEU A 109 1.16 6.37 14.10
N GLY A 110 0.55 5.20 14.27
CA GLY A 110 -0.72 5.07 14.95
C GLY A 110 -0.69 5.60 16.37
N GLU A 111 0.37 5.29 17.10
CA GLU A 111 0.57 5.77 18.47
C GLU A 111 0.78 7.28 18.49
N LEU A 112 1.63 7.80 17.60
CA LEU A 112 1.92 9.24 17.55
C LEU A 112 0.69 10.05 17.17
N MET A 113 -0.15 9.53 16.30
CA MET A 113 -1.35 10.22 15.82
C MET A 113 -2.54 10.09 16.76
N SER A 114 -2.51 9.16 17.70
CA SER A 114 -3.58 9.01 18.68
C SER A 114 -3.35 9.83 19.94
N ASN A 115 -2.18 10.43 20.11
CA ASN A 115 -1.84 11.24 21.27
C ASN A 115 -2.19 12.72 21.00
N PRO A 116 -3.16 13.32 21.73
CA PRO A 116 -3.54 14.72 21.50
C PRO A 116 -2.40 15.71 21.64
N GLN A 117 -1.35 15.37 22.40
CA GLN A 117 -0.21 16.27 22.63
C GLN A 117 0.79 16.25 21.48
N THR A 118 0.82 15.18 20.69
CA THR A 118 1.80 15.01 19.61
C THR A 118 1.19 15.10 18.22
N ILE A 119 -0.13 14.88 18.09
CA ILE A 119 -0.78 14.82 16.77
C ILE A 119 -0.52 16.04 15.90
N GLY A 120 -0.53 17.24 16.49
CA GLY A 120 -0.34 18.47 15.74
C GLY A 120 1.06 18.59 15.14
N SER A 121 2.09 18.37 15.96
CA SER A 121 3.48 18.47 15.51
C SER A 121 3.85 17.32 14.54
N VAL A 122 3.36 16.12 14.81
CA VAL A 122 3.60 14.96 13.93
C VAL A 122 2.90 15.16 12.58
N SER A 123 1.65 15.62 12.58
CA SER A 123 0.93 15.92 11.35
C SER A 123 1.65 16.97 10.52
N SER A 124 2.13 18.03 11.16
CA SER A 124 2.85 19.10 10.47
C SER A 124 4.14 18.58 9.83
N ALA A 125 4.86 17.72 10.52
CA ALA A 125 6.07 17.09 9.99
C ALA A 125 5.73 16.18 8.80
N MET A 126 4.70 15.37 8.95
CA MET A 126 4.27 14.40 7.92
C MET A 126 3.84 15.11 6.64
N MET A 127 3.16 16.24 6.76
CA MET A 127 2.68 17.00 5.59
C MET A 127 3.81 17.56 4.73
N LYS A 128 5.02 17.63 5.25
CA LYS A 128 6.21 18.07 4.51
C LYS A 128 6.97 16.93 3.86
N MET A 129 6.51 15.69 4.08
CA MET A 129 7.19 14.50 3.57
C MET A 129 6.48 13.94 2.36
N SER A 130 7.26 13.28 1.49
CA SER A 130 6.75 12.34 0.52
C SER A 130 6.84 10.94 1.13
N LYS A 131 7.99 10.28 1.05
CA LYS A 131 8.28 9.08 1.83
C LYS A 131 8.38 9.47 3.30
N LEU A 132 7.74 8.71 4.18
CA LEU A 132 7.82 8.99 5.61
C LEU A 132 9.20 8.64 6.14
N VAL A 133 9.71 9.49 7.05
CA VAL A 133 10.99 9.30 7.72
C VAL A 133 10.70 9.12 9.21
N ILE A 134 10.86 7.90 9.70
CA ILE A 134 10.47 7.50 11.06
C ILE A 134 11.14 8.37 12.12
N SER A 135 12.47 8.59 11.98
CA SER A 135 13.22 9.38 12.96
C SER A 135 12.69 10.81 13.05
N GLU A 136 12.28 11.41 11.93
CA GLU A 136 11.77 12.77 11.93
C GLU A 136 10.36 12.84 12.53
N LEU A 137 9.56 11.80 12.35
CA LEU A 137 8.23 11.72 12.99
C LEU A 137 8.37 11.61 14.50
N ILE A 138 9.29 10.78 14.96
CA ILE A 138 9.58 10.63 16.39
C ILE A 138 10.13 11.93 16.98
N ASP A 139 11.04 12.58 16.28
CA ASP A 139 11.58 13.87 16.73
C ASP A 139 10.51 14.94 16.84
N ALA A 140 9.56 14.97 15.91
CA ALA A 140 8.44 15.91 15.93
C ALA A 140 7.51 15.67 17.11
N SER A 141 7.52 14.49 17.72
CA SER A 141 6.68 14.13 18.86
C SER A 141 7.28 14.55 20.20
N LYS A 142 8.51 15.03 20.23
CA LYS A 142 9.22 15.41 21.46
C LYS A 142 9.00 16.84 21.87
#